data_3d54d2658637734f1e19c849e9650a91
#
_entry.id   3d54d2658637734f1e19c849e9650a91
#
_cell.length_a   1.000
_cell.length_b   1.000
_cell.length_c   1.000
_cell.angle_alpha   90.00
_cell.angle_beta   90.00
_cell.angle_gamma   90.00
#
_symmetry.space_group_name_H-M   'P 1'
#
loop_
_entity.id
_entity.type
_entity.pdbx_description
1 polymer ?
#
loop_
_entity_poly.entity_id
_entity_poly.type
_entity_poly.pdbx_seq_one_letter_code
_entity_poly.pdbx_strand_id
1 'polypeptide(L)'
;MIFSSSATVYGDPAEIPITENCPKGEITNPYGQTKGMLEQILTDLHVGDPEWNIMLLRYFNPIGAHESGLIGEDPKGIPNNLVPYIAQVAVGKLKCLGVFGDDYDTPDGTGVRDY
;
A
#
# COMPACT_ATOMS: atom_id res chain seq x y z
N MET A 1 -4.55 -18.75 -8.04
CA MET A 1 -4.90 -17.31 -8.25
C MET A 1 -3.99 -16.44 -7.38
N ILE A 2 -3.55 -15.26 -7.87
CA ILE A 2 -2.85 -14.26 -7.06
C ILE A 2 -3.73 -13.01 -7.03
N PHE A 3 -4.00 -12.50 -5.84
CA PHE A 3 -4.82 -11.29 -5.64
C PHE A 3 -4.00 -10.17 -5.01
N SER A 4 -3.95 -9.03 -5.68
CA SER A 4 -3.33 -7.82 -5.16
C SER A 4 -4.27 -7.16 -4.14
N SER A 5 -4.05 -7.49 -2.88
CA SER A 5 -4.71 -6.85 -1.74
C SER A 5 -3.94 -5.59 -1.31
N SER A 6 -4.08 -5.16 -0.08
CA SER A 6 -3.43 -3.98 0.46
C SER A 6 -3.25 -4.11 1.97
N ALA A 7 -2.19 -3.54 2.50
CA ALA A 7 -1.97 -3.41 3.94
C ALA A 7 -3.08 -2.61 4.65
N THR A 8 -3.85 -1.81 3.91
CA THR A 8 -5.01 -1.06 4.48
C THR A 8 -6.07 -1.97 5.12
N VAL A 9 -6.06 -3.28 4.83
CA VAL A 9 -6.97 -4.25 5.48
C VAL A 9 -6.65 -4.49 6.95
N TYR A 10 -5.44 -4.13 7.41
CA TYR A 10 -5.08 -4.20 8.82
C TYR A 10 -5.71 -3.07 9.64
N GLY A 11 -6.16 -1.97 9.00
CA GLY A 11 -6.65 -0.79 9.73
C GLY A 11 -5.61 -0.25 10.69
N ASP A 12 -6.00 0.04 11.93
CA ASP A 12 -5.07 0.33 13.01
C ASP A 12 -4.54 -1.01 13.56
N PRO A 13 -3.27 -1.33 13.33
CA PRO A 13 -2.72 -2.63 13.67
C PRO A 13 -2.61 -2.83 15.18
N ALA A 14 -2.87 -4.05 15.66
CA ALA A 14 -2.75 -4.40 17.06
C ALA A 14 -1.28 -4.46 17.54
N GLU A 15 -0.34 -4.66 16.63
CA GLU A 15 1.10 -4.75 16.91
C GLU A 15 1.94 -4.17 15.76
N ILE A 16 3.13 -3.66 16.11
CA ILE A 16 4.13 -3.15 15.17
C ILE A 16 5.47 -3.82 15.51
N PRO A 17 6.18 -4.41 14.52
CA PRO A 17 5.85 -4.46 13.08
C PRO A 17 4.65 -5.36 12.77
N ILE A 18 3.89 -5.00 11.74
CA ILE A 18 2.75 -5.78 11.27
C ILE A 18 3.25 -7.07 10.63
N THR A 19 2.68 -8.21 11.05
CA THR A 19 2.93 -9.52 10.45
C THR A 19 1.70 -10.03 9.70
N GLU A 20 1.86 -11.08 8.88
CA GLU A 20 0.74 -11.70 8.17
C GLU A 20 -0.30 -12.32 9.11
N ASN A 21 0.10 -12.60 10.36
CA ASN A 21 -0.79 -13.15 11.40
C ASN A 21 -1.63 -12.07 12.10
N CYS A 22 -1.32 -10.78 11.89
CA CYS A 22 -2.12 -9.71 12.42
C CYS A 22 -3.56 -9.82 11.91
N PRO A 23 -4.56 -9.68 12.80
CA PRO A 23 -5.95 -9.70 12.38
C PRO A 23 -6.27 -8.54 11.44
N LYS A 24 -7.27 -8.73 10.58
CA LYS A 24 -7.86 -7.59 9.84
C LYS A 24 -8.51 -6.67 10.88
N GLY A 25 -8.15 -5.39 10.82
CA GLY A 25 -8.66 -4.37 11.73
C GLY A 25 -9.93 -3.68 11.22
N GLU A 26 -10.30 -2.61 11.90
CA GLU A 26 -11.37 -1.73 11.43
C GLU A 26 -10.85 -0.93 10.23
N ILE A 27 -11.43 -1.21 9.06
CA ILE A 27 -11.02 -0.58 7.81
C ILE A 27 -11.77 0.75 7.67
N THR A 28 -11.02 1.85 7.65
CA THR A 28 -11.57 3.21 7.71
C THR A 28 -11.83 3.87 6.36
N ASN A 29 -11.55 3.18 5.26
CA ASN A 29 -11.71 3.78 3.92
C ASN A 29 -12.32 2.80 2.91
N PRO A 30 -13.03 3.30 1.87
CA PRO A 30 -13.73 2.45 0.88
C PRO A 30 -12.77 1.55 0.08
N TYR A 31 -11.56 2.00 -0.21
CA TYR A 31 -10.57 1.20 -0.93
C TYR A 31 -10.16 -0.04 -0.11
N GLY A 32 -9.74 0.17 1.13
CA GLY A 32 -9.40 -0.92 2.04
C GLY A 32 -10.58 -1.87 2.27
N GLN A 33 -11.79 -1.31 2.42
CA GLN A 33 -13.02 -2.11 2.57
C GLN A 33 -13.25 -3.02 1.37
N THR A 34 -13.09 -2.51 0.16
CA THR A 34 -13.20 -3.33 -1.06
C THR A 34 -12.18 -4.47 -1.06
N LYS A 35 -10.94 -4.20 -0.68
CA LYS A 35 -9.89 -5.24 -0.58
C LYS A 35 -10.23 -6.28 0.48
N GLY A 36 -10.67 -5.85 1.67
CA GLY A 36 -11.07 -6.74 2.76
C GLY A 36 -12.24 -7.65 2.40
N MET A 37 -13.24 -7.13 1.69
CA MET A 37 -14.38 -7.92 1.19
C MET A 37 -13.93 -8.97 0.17
N LEU A 38 -13.05 -8.60 -0.77
CA LEU A 38 -12.52 -9.53 -1.76
C LEU A 38 -11.63 -10.60 -1.12
N GLU A 39 -10.82 -10.28 -0.11
CA GLU A 39 -10.08 -11.28 0.65
C GLU A 39 -11.02 -12.30 1.31
N GLN A 40 -12.14 -11.83 1.86
CA GLN A 40 -13.13 -12.74 2.47
C GLN A 40 -13.73 -13.67 1.43
N ILE A 41 -14.21 -13.12 0.30
CA ILE A 41 -14.77 -13.92 -0.80
C ILE A 41 -13.78 -14.98 -1.29
N LEU A 42 -12.52 -14.61 -1.48
CA LEU A 42 -11.49 -15.54 -1.96
C LEU A 42 -11.14 -16.62 -0.91
N THR A 43 -11.15 -16.26 0.36
CA THR A 43 -10.96 -17.21 1.46
C THR A 43 -12.11 -18.23 1.50
N ASP A 44 -13.35 -17.75 1.39
CA ASP A 44 -14.54 -18.61 1.38
C ASP A 44 -14.58 -19.49 0.14
N LEU A 45 -14.11 -19.01 -1.00
CA LEU A 45 -13.96 -19.81 -2.22
C LEU A 45 -13.00 -20.97 -2.00
N HIS A 46 -11.83 -20.75 -1.38
CA HIS A 46 -10.89 -21.83 -1.05
C HIS A 46 -11.47 -22.81 -0.03
N VAL A 47 -12.22 -22.32 0.96
CA VAL A 47 -12.91 -23.20 1.94
C VAL A 47 -13.95 -24.09 1.25
N GLY A 48 -14.70 -23.53 0.29
CA GLY A 48 -15.72 -24.28 -0.47
C GLY A 48 -15.13 -25.25 -1.49
N ASP A 49 -13.97 -24.93 -2.05
CA ASP A 49 -13.27 -25.75 -3.04
C ASP A 49 -11.75 -25.65 -2.84
N PRO A 50 -11.14 -26.59 -2.11
CA PRO A 50 -9.70 -26.60 -1.81
C PRO A 50 -8.77 -26.76 -3.02
N GLU A 51 -9.28 -27.05 -4.20
CA GLU A 51 -8.47 -27.05 -5.44
C GLU A 51 -8.00 -25.62 -5.81
N TRP A 52 -8.70 -24.59 -5.33
CA TRP A 52 -8.29 -23.22 -5.48
C TRP A 52 -7.05 -22.90 -4.64
N ASN A 53 -5.93 -22.69 -5.29
CA ASN A 53 -4.73 -22.14 -4.66
C ASN A 53 -4.75 -20.61 -4.79
N ILE A 54 -4.93 -19.92 -3.66
CA ILE A 54 -5.10 -18.47 -3.62
C ILE A 54 -4.01 -17.85 -2.76
N MET A 55 -3.32 -16.85 -3.32
CA MET A 55 -2.33 -16.03 -2.61
C MET A 55 -2.84 -14.59 -2.52
N LEU A 56 -2.92 -14.07 -1.31
CA LEU A 56 -3.35 -12.70 -1.01
C LEU A 56 -2.09 -11.86 -0.71
N LEU A 57 -1.77 -10.89 -1.58
CA LEU A 57 -0.61 -10.03 -1.43
C LEU A 57 -1.04 -8.68 -0.86
N ARG A 58 -0.74 -8.44 0.42
CA ARG A 58 -1.05 -7.17 1.11
C ARG A 58 0.11 -6.21 0.97
N TYR A 59 0.08 -5.43 -0.11
CA TYR A 59 1.12 -4.42 -0.35
C TYR A 59 1.00 -3.25 0.62
N PHE A 60 2.14 -2.78 1.12
CA PHE A 60 2.33 -1.46 1.72
C PHE A 60 2.52 -0.42 0.62
N ASN A 61 3.63 0.31 0.60
CA ASN A 61 3.97 1.26 -0.45
C ASN A 61 5.16 0.72 -1.25
N PRO A 62 4.95 -0.16 -2.26
CA PRO A 62 6.05 -0.71 -3.02
C PRO A 62 6.77 0.40 -3.79
N ILE A 63 8.08 0.41 -3.70
CA ILE A 63 8.95 1.35 -4.41
C ILE A 63 10.00 0.59 -5.21
N GLY A 64 10.52 1.24 -6.23
CA GLY A 64 11.59 0.70 -7.04
C GLY A 64 11.23 0.59 -8.52
N ALA A 65 12.25 0.28 -9.31
CA ALA A 65 12.15 0.04 -10.73
C ALA A 65 13.01 -1.17 -11.10
N HIS A 66 12.77 -1.75 -12.25
CA HIS A 66 13.60 -2.83 -12.76
C HIS A 66 15.03 -2.31 -13.06
N GLU A 67 16.05 -3.11 -12.79
CA GLU A 67 17.47 -2.73 -12.95
C GLU A 67 17.83 -2.28 -14.37
N SER A 68 17.12 -2.78 -15.40
CA SER A 68 17.31 -2.34 -16.79
C SER A 68 16.91 -0.89 -17.05
N GLY A 69 16.14 -0.25 -16.15
CA GLY A 69 15.56 1.08 -16.38
C GLY A 69 14.43 1.12 -17.43
N LEU A 70 14.01 -0.02 -17.96
CA LEU A 70 12.96 -0.10 -19.00
C LEU A 70 11.56 -0.26 -18.42
N ILE A 71 11.45 -0.66 -17.16
CA ILE A 71 10.20 -0.88 -16.42
C ILE A 71 10.27 -0.10 -15.12
N GLY A 72 9.29 0.73 -14.87
CA GLY A 72 9.20 1.55 -13.67
C GLY A 72 7.82 2.18 -13.55
N GLU A 73 7.70 3.16 -12.68
CA GLU A 73 6.47 3.91 -12.46
C GLU A 73 6.55 5.27 -13.16
N ASP A 74 5.65 5.52 -14.11
CA ASP A 74 5.52 6.81 -14.81
C ASP A 74 4.02 7.21 -14.86
N PRO A 75 3.47 7.69 -13.73
CA PRO A 75 2.06 8.06 -13.64
C PRO A 75 1.76 9.27 -14.53
N LYS A 76 0.58 9.26 -15.15
CA LYS A 76 0.08 10.40 -15.92
C LYS A 76 -0.38 11.51 -14.97
N GLY A 77 0.16 12.71 -15.15
CA GLY A 77 -0.18 13.88 -14.33
C GLY A 77 0.66 13.96 -13.05
N ILE A 78 0.09 14.58 -12.01
CA ILE A 78 0.76 14.74 -10.71
C ILE A 78 0.64 13.43 -9.93
N PRO A 79 1.76 12.82 -9.49
CA PRO A 79 1.74 11.58 -8.75
C PRO A 79 1.05 11.71 -7.38
N ASN A 80 0.34 10.68 -6.96
CA ASN A 80 -0.23 10.59 -5.61
C ASN A 80 0.72 9.91 -4.61
N ASN A 81 1.69 9.13 -5.10
CA ASN A 81 2.68 8.44 -4.28
C ASN A 81 3.97 9.26 -4.17
N LEU A 82 4.67 9.11 -3.05
CA LEU A 82 5.84 9.92 -2.72
C LEU A 82 7.00 9.72 -3.73
N VAL A 83 7.39 8.48 -4.00
CA VAL A 83 8.59 8.20 -4.81
C VAL A 83 8.49 8.71 -6.25
N PRO A 84 7.39 8.46 -7.00
CA PRO A 84 7.27 9.06 -8.34
C PRO A 84 7.17 10.60 -8.29
N TYR A 85 6.64 11.18 -7.19
CA TYR A 85 6.67 12.63 -7.01
C TYR A 85 8.10 13.13 -6.82
N ILE A 86 8.91 12.47 -5.98
CA ILE A 86 10.34 12.77 -5.79
C ILE A 86 11.07 12.68 -7.14
N ALA A 87 10.82 11.61 -7.91
CA ALA A 87 11.45 11.43 -9.21
C ALA A 87 11.12 12.57 -10.19
N GLN A 88 9.87 13.05 -10.20
CA GLN A 88 9.47 14.19 -11.04
C GLN A 88 10.09 15.51 -10.58
N VAL A 89 10.33 15.69 -9.27
CA VAL A 89 11.09 16.84 -8.76
C VAL A 89 12.56 16.73 -9.17
N ALA A 90 13.17 15.55 -9.00
CA ALA A 90 14.58 15.31 -9.31
C ALA A 90 14.93 15.58 -10.79
N VAL A 91 14.00 15.24 -11.71
CA VAL A 91 14.20 15.52 -13.15
C VAL A 91 13.66 16.90 -13.58
N GLY A 92 13.21 17.73 -12.65
CA GLY A 92 12.76 19.10 -12.92
C GLY A 92 11.37 19.23 -13.54
N LYS A 93 10.57 18.17 -13.57
CA LYS A 93 9.15 18.24 -13.99
C LYS A 93 8.28 18.97 -12.97
N LEU A 94 8.58 18.79 -11.67
CA LEU A 94 7.94 19.49 -10.57
C LEU A 94 8.95 20.37 -9.84
N LYS A 95 8.48 21.45 -9.23
CA LYS A 95 9.33 22.46 -8.61
C LYS A 95 9.93 22.00 -7.27
N CYS A 96 9.13 21.41 -6.42
CA CYS A 96 9.52 20.99 -5.07
C CYS A 96 8.53 19.99 -4.52
N LEU A 97 8.91 19.28 -3.44
CA LEU A 97 8.01 18.50 -2.62
C LEU A 97 7.14 19.41 -1.76
N GLY A 98 5.88 19.03 -1.56
CA GLY A 98 4.99 19.64 -0.57
C GLY A 98 5.01 18.80 0.72
N VAL A 99 5.28 19.45 1.86
CA VAL A 99 5.09 18.87 3.18
C VAL A 99 3.80 19.42 3.76
N PHE A 100 2.84 18.54 4.07
CA PHE A 100 1.51 18.91 4.53
C PHE A 100 1.37 18.59 6.03
N GLY A 101 1.89 19.51 6.85
CA GLY A 101 1.88 19.38 8.31
C GLY A 101 3.17 18.81 8.88
N ASP A 102 3.45 19.21 10.11
CA ASP A 102 4.60 18.83 10.92
C ASP A 102 4.23 18.70 12.40
N ASP A 103 2.94 18.49 12.66
CA ASP A 103 2.31 18.48 13.98
C ASP A 103 1.78 17.09 14.40
N TYR A 104 2.24 16.02 13.75
CA TYR A 104 1.95 14.66 14.16
C TYR A 104 2.68 14.29 15.45
N ASP A 105 2.09 13.41 16.25
CA ASP A 105 2.70 12.86 17.47
C ASP A 105 3.77 11.81 17.14
N THR A 106 4.86 12.28 16.52
CA THR A 106 6.03 11.52 16.09
C THR A 106 7.31 12.29 16.43
N PRO A 107 8.48 11.64 16.51
CA PRO A 107 9.73 12.30 16.89
C PRO A 107 10.12 13.49 16.00
N ASP A 108 9.70 13.50 14.75
CA ASP A 108 10.00 14.56 13.77
C ASP A 108 8.76 15.34 13.31
N GLY A 109 7.60 15.08 13.92
CA GLY A 109 6.34 15.74 13.58
C GLY A 109 5.72 15.29 12.27
N THR A 110 6.31 14.31 11.57
CA THR A 110 5.77 13.81 10.28
C THR A 110 4.91 12.57 10.45
N GLY A 111 4.07 12.28 9.46
CA GLY A 111 3.25 11.07 9.46
C GLY A 111 4.08 9.80 9.25
N VAL A 112 3.68 8.71 9.92
CA VAL A 112 4.31 7.38 9.76
C VAL A 112 3.93 6.76 8.42
N ARG A 113 4.91 6.17 7.73
CA ARG A 113 4.73 5.46 6.46
C ARG A 113 5.68 4.27 6.35
N ASP A 114 5.26 3.24 5.63
CA ASP A 114 6.05 2.05 5.28
C ASP A 114 6.36 2.04 3.78
N TYR A 115 7.63 1.81 3.44
CA TYR A 115 8.14 1.76 2.06
C TYR A 115 8.96 0.49 1.83
#